data_ccd0e6ec0736a6971e18a3511d640dee
#
_entry.id   ccd0e6ec0736a6971e18a3511d640dee
#
_cell.length_a   1.000
_cell.length_b   1.000
_cell.length_c   1.000
_cell.angle_alpha   90.00
_cell.angle_beta   90.00
_cell.angle_gamma   90.00
#
_symmetry.space_group_name_H-M   'P 1'
#
loop_
_entity.id
_entity.type
_entity.pdbx_description
1 polymer ?
#
loop_
_entity_poly.entity_id
_entity_poly.type
_entity_poly.pdbx_seq_one_letter_code
_entity_poly.pdbx_strand_id
1 'polypeptide(L)'
;MIIPRKFSYVTDLDKIISTEEIFQETKKHESVLKGTSITNLIYFSRTYTITNRNIDTARGNGYFSQPEIVEKLQLHFAHLYFEVINEYFESGSMPGQWLSAGASRRFGLMSAEVSLLLAVKAHIQCDAPLALGRLGVAPELVVSDYFRIQKVLMSLLEKW
;
A
#
# COMPACT_ATOMS: atom_id res chain seq x y z
N MET A 1 25.23 19.00 14.72
CA MET A 1 23.84 19.06 14.22
C MET A 1 23.86 18.49 12.82
N ILE A 2 23.45 17.22 12.66
CA ILE A 2 23.41 16.55 11.35
C ILE A 2 22.11 17.03 10.69
N ILE A 3 22.25 17.91 9.69
CA ILE A 3 21.13 18.30 8.83
C ILE A 3 20.71 17.02 8.07
N PRO A 4 19.48 16.52 8.24
CA PRO A 4 19.05 15.37 7.48
C PRO A 4 19.13 15.75 6.01
N ARG A 5 19.79 14.91 5.17
CA ARG A 5 19.70 15.04 3.72
C ARG A 5 18.20 15.02 3.38
N LYS A 6 17.70 16.13 2.83
CA LYS A 6 16.37 16.12 2.19
C LYS A 6 16.41 15.05 1.11
N PHE A 7 15.82 13.91 1.38
CA PHE A 7 15.56 12.94 0.34
C PHE A 7 14.54 13.58 -0.59
N SER A 8 14.93 13.85 -1.82
CA SER A 8 14.08 14.50 -2.83
C SER A 8 13.25 13.49 -3.61
N TYR A 9 12.79 12.42 -2.95
CA TYR A 9 11.92 11.45 -3.60
C TYR A 9 10.46 11.80 -3.32
N VAL A 10 9.69 11.96 -4.39
CA VAL A 10 8.23 12.15 -4.33
C VAL A 10 7.62 11.37 -5.49
N THR A 11 6.64 10.53 -5.20
CA THR A 11 5.83 9.87 -6.21
C THR A 11 4.90 10.90 -6.85
N ASP A 12 4.96 11.01 -8.17
CA ASP A 12 4.00 11.80 -8.94
C ASP A 12 2.70 10.99 -9.11
N LEU A 13 1.70 11.29 -8.27
CA LEU A 13 0.44 10.54 -8.23
C LEU A 13 -0.35 10.67 -9.53
N ASP A 14 -0.21 11.77 -10.26
CA ASP A 14 -0.92 11.98 -11.53
C ASP A 14 -0.44 11.02 -12.64
N LYS A 15 0.73 10.42 -12.45
CA LYS A 15 1.27 9.39 -13.34
C LYS A 15 0.90 7.97 -12.97
N ILE A 16 0.25 7.76 -11.81
CA ILE A 16 -0.20 6.44 -11.37
C ILE A 16 -1.65 6.26 -11.82
N ILE A 17 -1.84 5.85 -13.06
CA ILE A 17 -3.14 5.73 -13.73
C ILE A 17 -3.49 4.30 -14.12
N SER A 18 -2.59 3.35 -13.92
CA SER A 18 -2.80 1.92 -14.17
C SER A 18 -2.10 1.06 -13.13
N THR A 19 -2.43 -0.22 -13.10
CA THR A 19 -1.79 -1.19 -12.19
C THR A 19 -0.31 -1.41 -12.52
N GLU A 20 0.10 -1.22 -13.77
CA GLU A 20 1.51 -1.31 -14.15
C GLU A 20 2.34 -0.19 -13.51
N GLU A 21 1.83 1.05 -13.48
CA GLU A 21 2.51 2.15 -12.77
C GLU A 21 2.58 1.88 -11.26
N ILE A 22 1.56 1.25 -10.66
CA ILE A 22 1.63 0.80 -9.26
C ILE A 22 2.83 -0.13 -9.06
N PHE A 23 3.02 -1.13 -9.94
CA PHE A 23 4.13 -2.07 -9.83
C PHE A 23 5.49 -1.39 -9.98
N GLN A 24 5.62 -0.50 -10.94
CA GLN A 24 6.87 0.24 -11.16
C GLN A 24 7.20 1.12 -9.95
N GLU A 25 6.21 1.80 -9.39
CA GLU A 25 6.42 2.70 -8.27
C GLU A 25 6.73 1.96 -6.97
N THR A 26 6.00 0.89 -6.65
CA THR A 26 6.30 0.06 -5.46
C THR A 26 7.70 -0.55 -5.53
N LYS A 27 8.19 -0.88 -6.72
CA LYS A 27 9.55 -1.37 -6.93
C LYS A 27 10.60 -0.29 -6.67
N LYS A 28 10.33 0.96 -7.05
CA LYS A 28 11.20 2.10 -6.70
C LYS A 28 11.21 2.33 -5.19
N HIS A 29 10.07 2.19 -4.50
CA HIS A 29 9.98 2.30 -3.05
C HIS A 29 10.92 1.33 -2.34
N GLU A 30 11.06 0.09 -2.81
CA GLU A 30 12.03 -0.87 -2.25
C GLU A 30 13.46 -0.32 -2.24
N SER A 31 13.83 0.45 -3.25
CA SER A 31 15.15 1.06 -3.35
C SER A 31 15.29 2.29 -2.46
N VAL A 32 14.33 3.22 -2.52
CA VAL A 32 14.44 4.51 -1.80
C VAL A 32 14.22 4.38 -0.29
N LEU A 33 13.48 3.36 0.16
CA LEU A 33 13.27 3.08 1.58
C LEU A 33 14.50 2.48 2.27
N LYS A 34 15.46 1.91 1.51
CA LYS A 34 16.70 1.38 2.07
C LYS A 34 17.48 2.47 2.79
N GLY A 35 17.87 2.19 4.03
CA GLY A 35 18.66 3.13 4.83
C GLY A 35 17.84 4.25 5.51
N THR A 36 16.53 4.35 5.27
CA THR A 36 15.65 5.28 5.98
C THR A 36 15.21 4.72 7.34
N SER A 37 14.64 5.58 8.20
CA SER A 37 14.06 5.14 9.47
C SER A 37 12.81 4.27 9.32
N ILE A 38 12.20 4.27 8.13
CA ILE A 38 11.00 3.48 7.80
C ILE A 38 11.32 2.31 6.85
N THR A 39 12.56 1.84 6.83
CA THR A 39 13.03 0.77 5.91
C THR A 39 12.19 -0.50 6.00
N ASN A 40 11.52 -0.76 7.13
CA ASN A 40 10.66 -1.93 7.29
C ASN A 40 9.42 -1.91 6.37
N LEU A 41 9.03 -0.76 5.86
CA LEU A 41 7.96 -0.68 4.85
C LEU A 41 8.33 -1.34 3.51
N ILE A 42 9.59 -1.72 3.31
CA ILE A 42 10.00 -2.55 2.18
C ILE A 42 9.21 -3.87 2.15
N TYR A 43 8.97 -4.48 3.30
CA TYR A 43 8.19 -5.73 3.38
C TYR A 43 6.74 -5.51 2.95
N PHE A 44 6.15 -4.37 3.37
CA PHE A 44 4.82 -3.98 2.90
C PHE A 44 4.81 -3.74 1.39
N SER A 45 5.75 -2.95 0.85
CA SER A 45 5.84 -2.69 -0.59
C SER A 45 5.91 -3.97 -1.41
N ARG A 46 6.70 -4.95 -0.98
CA ARG A 46 6.81 -6.27 -1.64
C ARG A 46 5.50 -7.05 -1.60
N THR A 47 4.92 -7.18 -0.42
CA THR A 47 3.63 -7.88 -0.25
C THR A 47 2.53 -7.18 -1.04
N TYR A 48 2.51 -5.85 -1.03
CA TYR A 48 1.56 -5.04 -1.78
C TYR A 48 1.68 -5.26 -3.30
N THR A 49 2.91 -5.32 -3.82
CA THR A 49 3.18 -5.65 -5.24
C THR A 49 2.62 -7.01 -5.60
N ILE A 50 2.90 -8.04 -4.77
CA ILE A 50 2.44 -9.41 -5.00
C ILE A 50 0.91 -9.47 -4.95
N THR A 51 0.29 -8.82 -3.97
CA THR A 51 -1.16 -8.75 -3.82
C THR A 51 -1.81 -8.13 -5.05
N ASN A 52 -1.33 -6.99 -5.51
CA ASN A 52 -1.90 -6.32 -6.68
C ASN A 52 -1.77 -7.15 -7.95
N ARG A 53 -0.65 -7.84 -8.18
CA ARG A 53 -0.48 -8.76 -9.31
C ARG A 53 -1.45 -9.93 -9.25
N ASN A 54 -1.71 -10.48 -8.06
CA ASN A 54 -2.67 -11.57 -7.91
C ASN A 54 -4.11 -11.09 -8.13
N ILE A 55 -4.44 -9.86 -7.71
CA ILE A 55 -5.74 -9.25 -8.01
C ILE A 55 -5.88 -9.05 -9.53
N ASP A 56 -4.87 -8.56 -10.23
CA ASP A 56 -4.89 -8.41 -11.68
C ASP A 56 -5.07 -9.75 -12.40
N THR A 57 -4.36 -10.78 -11.97
CA THR A 57 -4.52 -12.13 -12.50
C THR A 57 -5.94 -12.65 -12.29
N ALA A 58 -6.48 -12.48 -11.08
CA ALA A 58 -7.85 -12.88 -10.76
C ALA A 58 -8.87 -12.07 -11.57
N ARG A 59 -8.62 -10.78 -11.81
CA ARG A 59 -9.44 -9.91 -12.66
C ARG A 59 -9.45 -10.39 -14.09
N GLY A 60 -8.28 -10.71 -14.66
CA GLY A 60 -8.15 -11.27 -16.00
C GLY A 60 -8.85 -12.64 -16.18
N ASN A 61 -8.97 -13.41 -15.10
CA ASN A 61 -9.65 -14.71 -15.08
C ASN A 61 -11.16 -14.61 -14.77
N GLY A 62 -11.73 -13.41 -14.72
CA GLY A 62 -13.17 -13.22 -14.48
C GLY A 62 -13.62 -13.53 -13.05
N TYR A 63 -12.71 -13.46 -12.07
CA TYR A 63 -13.02 -13.74 -10.67
C TYR A 63 -13.90 -12.67 -10.02
N PHE A 64 -13.85 -11.43 -10.50
CA PHE A 64 -14.60 -10.30 -9.99
C PHE A 64 -15.85 -10.04 -10.81
N SER A 65 -16.91 -9.59 -10.12
CA SER A 65 -18.18 -9.23 -10.76
C SER A 65 -18.11 -7.87 -11.45
N GLN A 66 -17.27 -6.95 -10.91
CA GLN A 66 -17.09 -5.58 -11.38
C GLN A 66 -15.59 -5.28 -11.58
N PRO A 67 -14.93 -5.87 -12.60
CA PRO A 67 -13.49 -5.81 -12.76
C PRO A 67 -12.94 -4.37 -12.92
N GLU A 68 -13.71 -3.47 -13.55
CA GLU A 68 -13.33 -2.06 -13.71
C GLU A 68 -13.38 -1.28 -12.38
N ILE A 69 -14.32 -1.61 -11.51
CA ILE A 69 -14.42 -1.03 -10.17
C ILE A 69 -13.25 -1.53 -9.32
N VAL A 70 -12.90 -2.81 -9.43
CA VAL A 70 -11.74 -3.39 -8.74
C VAL A 70 -10.45 -2.69 -9.14
N GLU A 71 -10.24 -2.41 -10.43
CA GLU A 71 -9.06 -1.67 -10.91
C GLU A 71 -9.00 -0.25 -10.33
N LYS A 72 -10.10 0.49 -10.36
CA LYS A 72 -10.18 1.81 -9.75
C LYS A 72 -9.90 1.77 -8.26
N LEU A 73 -10.39 0.74 -7.57
CA LEU A 73 -10.13 0.55 -6.15
C LEU A 73 -8.65 0.29 -5.88
N GLN A 74 -7.97 -0.54 -6.69
CA GLN A 74 -6.52 -0.74 -6.61
C GLN A 74 -5.76 0.58 -6.75
N LEU A 75 -6.16 1.44 -7.71
CA LEU A 75 -5.53 2.75 -7.92
C LEU A 75 -5.72 3.67 -6.71
N HIS A 76 -6.93 3.76 -6.14
CA HIS A 76 -7.19 4.58 -4.96
C HIS A 76 -6.41 4.10 -3.73
N PHE A 77 -6.31 2.79 -3.53
CA PHE A 77 -5.49 2.21 -2.47
C PHE A 77 -4.00 2.55 -2.67
N ALA A 78 -3.50 2.44 -3.89
CA ALA A 78 -2.12 2.74 -4.20
C ALA A 78 -1.80 4.22 -3.96
N HIS A 79 -2.65 5.13 -4.40
CA HIS A 79 -2.50 6.55 -4.16
C HIS A 79 -2.40 6.87 -2.66
N LEU A 80 -3.28 6.31 -1.82
CA LEU A 80 -3.23 6.51 -0.38
C LEU A 80 -1.90 6.03 0.24
N TYR A 81 -1.38 4.87 -0.19
CA TYR A 81 -0.08 4.39 0.26
C TYR A 81 1.06 5.30 -0.22
N PHE A 82 1.04 5.76 -1.46
CA PHE A 82 2.06 6.65 -2.01
C PHE A 82 2.02 8.03 -1.37
N GLU A 83 0.84 8.55 -1.01
CA GLU A 83 0.68 9.75 -0.20
C GLU A 83 1.43 9.64 1.14
N VAL A 84 1.34 8.49 1.81
CA VAL A 84 2.08 8.22 3.07
C VAL A 84 3.59 8.28 2.86
N ILE A 85 4.10 7.70 1.78
CA ILE A 85 5.53 7.72 1.46
C ILE A 85 5.98 9.14 1.12
N ASN A 86 5.19 9.87 0.32
CA ASN A 86 5.48 11.26 -0.01
C ASN A 86 5.55 12.13 1.24
N GLU A 87 4.57 12.03 2.13
CA GLU A 87 4.54 12.79 3.39
C GLU A 87 5.81 12.54 4.24
N TYR A 88 6.25 11.28 4.31
CA TYR A 88 7.50 10.97 5.01
C TYR A 88 8.72 11.66 4.39
N PHE A 89 8.85 11.64 3.07
CA PHE A 89 10.00 12.26 2.40
C PHE A 89 9.96 13.79 2.42
N GLU A 90 8.77 14.38 2.47
CA GLU A 90 8.58 15.82 2.54
C GLU A 90 8.75 16.39 3.96
N SER A 91 8.13 15.75 4.96
CA SER A 91 8.04 16.25 6.32
C SER A 91 8.95 15.53 7.32
N GLY A 92 9.44 14.34 6.99
CA GLY A 92 10.16 13.45 7.90
C GLY A 92 9.24 12.69 8.88
N SER A 93 7.93 12.81 8.75
CA SER A 93 6.93 12.13 9.58
C SER A 93 5.96 11.32 8.73
N MET A 94 5.22 10.43 9.39
CA MET A 94 4.17 9.62 8.76
C MET A 94 2.82 9.95 9.38
N PRO A 95 1.71 9.79 8.64
CA PRO A 95 0.36 9.87 9.21
C PRO A 95 0.20 8.93 10.41
N GLY A 96 -0.61 9.35 11.40
CA GLY A 96 -0.72 8.69 12.70
C GLY A 96 -0.98 7.19 12.64
N GLN A 97 -1.83 6.74 11.71
CA GLN A 97 -2.15 5.34 11.51
C GLN A 97 -0.97 4.49 11.00
N TRP A 98 -0.01 5.11 10.31
CA TRP A 98 1.18 4.46 9.76
C TRP A 98 2.41 4.56 10.67
N LEU A 99 2.35 5.38 11.72
CA LEU A 99 3.47 5.58 12.65
C LEU A 99 3.96 4.27 13.26
N SER A 100 3.05 3.38 13.64
CA SER A 100 3.40 2.10 14.24
C SER A 100 4.19 1.21 13.29
N ALA A 101 3.81 1.18 12.01
CA ALA A 101 4.49 0.41 10.98
C ALA A 101 5.89 0.98 10.66
N GLY A 102 6.02 2.31 10.60
CA GLY A 102 7.27 2.98 10.30
C GLY A 102 8.24 3.07 11.49
N ALA A 103 7.72 3.24 12.72
CA ALA A 103 8.52 3.41 13.92
C ALA A 103 9.26 2.14 14.39
N SER A 104 8.96 1.00 13.80
CA SER A 104 9.46 -0.31 14.22
C SER A 104 10.98 -0.43 14.31
N ARG A 105 11.73 0.36 13.54
CA ARG A 105 13.19 0.35 13.58
C ARG A 105 13.80 1.19 14.74
N ARG A 106 13.07 2.20 15.23
CA ARG A 106 13.59 3.13 16.23
C ARG A 106 13.85 2.48 17.58
N PHE A 107 13.20 1.34 17.85
CA PHE A 107 13.26 0.64 19.14
C PHE A 107 13.95 -0.72 19.09
N GLY A 108 14.38 -1.19 17.92
CA GLY A 108 15.08 -2.48 17.79
C GLY A 108 14.26 -3.73 18.18
N LEU A 109 12.97 -3.57 18.44
CA LEU A 109 12.13 -4.56 19.11
C LEU A 109 11.10 -5.25 18.23
N MET A 110 10.93 -4.83 16.97
CA MET A 110 9.90 -5.41 16.09
C MET A 110 10.51 -6.16 14.92
N SER A 111 10.05 -7.39 14.71
CA SER A 111 10.40 -8.19 13.54
C SER A 111 9.78 -7.62 12.26
N ALA A 112 10.30 -8.06 11.11
CA ALA A 112 9.76 -7.70 9.81
C ALA A 112 8.27 -8.05 9.66
N GLU A 113 7.88 -9.19 10.23
CA GLU A 113 6.52 -9.71 10.20
C GLU A 113 5.56 -8.80 10.99
N VAL A 114 5.95 -8.36 12.17
CA VAL A 114 5.12 -7.44 12.98
C VAL A 114 4.96 -6.10 12.27
N SER A 115 6.05 -5.58 11.68
CA SER A 115 5.99 -4.35 10.88
C SER A 115 5.06 -4.49 9.68
N LEU A 116 5.12 -5.61 8.97
CA LEU A 116 4.22 -5.91 7.87
C LEU A 116 2.77 -5.97 8.32
N LEU A 117 2.48 -6.67 9.41
CA LEU A 117 1.11 -6.77 9.94
C LEU A 117 0.54 -5.40 10.35
N LEU A 118 1.35 -4.54 10.96
CA LEU A 118 0.95 -3.18 11.32
C LEU A 118 0.67 -2.32 10.07
N ALA A 119 1.48 -2.45 9.03
CA ALA A 119 1.28 -1.75 7.77
C ALA A 119 0.01 -2.24 7.05
N VAL A 120 -0.21 -3.56 6.98
CA VAL A 120 -1.44 -4.15 6.44
C VAL A 120 -2.66 -3.68 7.22
N LYS A 121 -2.57 -3.65 8.57
CA LYS A 121 -3.64 -3.14 9.42
C LYS A 121 -3.96 -1.68 9.11
N ALA A 122 -2.97 -0.81 9.03
CA ALA A 122 -3.16 0.60 8.70
C ALA A 122 -3.83 0.75 7.33
N HIS A 123 -3.34 0.02 6.32
CA HIS A 123 -3.88 0.06 4.97
C HIS A 123 -5.33 -0.44 4.88
N ILE A 124 -5.66 -1.52 5.56
CA ILE A 124 -7.03 -2.07 5.53
C ILE A 124 -7.99 -1.27 6.40
N GLN A 125 -7.59 -0.87 7.61
CA GLN A 125 -8.51 -0.24 8.55
C GLN A 125 -8.71 1.26 8.29
N CYS A 126 -7.68 1.94 7.78
CA CYS A 126 -7.71 3.39 7.61
C CYS A 126 -7.84 3.80 6.14
N ASP A 127 -7.07 3.17 5.25
CA ASP A 127 -7.07 3.57 3.86
C ASP A 127 -8.24 2.96 3.08
N ALA A 128 -8.73 1.75 3.44
CA ALA A 128 -9.83 1.12 2.73
C ALA A 128 -11.13 1.93 2.74
N PRO A 129 -11.59 2.49 3.87
CA PRO A 129 -12.76 3.36 3.87
C PRO A 129 -12.58 4.60 2.98
N LEU A 130 -11.37 5.16 2.95
CA LEU A 130 -11.06 6.33 2.10
C LEU A 130 -11.04 5.94 0.62
N ALA A 131 -10.43 4.81 0.27
CA ALA A 131 -10.40 4.30 -1.10
C ALA A 131 -11.81 4.00 -1.62
N LEU A 132 -12.65 3.35 -0.81
CA LEU A 132 -14.05 3.09 -1.12
C LEU A 132 -14.83 4.39 -1.30
N GLY A 133 -14.60 5.39 -0.44
CA GLY A 133 -15.21 6.71 -0.58
C GLY A 133 -14.81 7.43 -1.87
N ARG A 134 -13.55 7.31 -2.29
CA ARG A 134 -13.06 7.90 -3.56
C ARG A 134 -13.68 7.26 -4.80
N LEU A 135 -14.17 6.02 -4.73
CA LEU A 135 -14.83 5.37 -5.87
C LEU A 135 -16.12 6.08 -6.30
N GLY A 136 -16.84 6.70 -5.36
CA GLY A 136 -18.09 7.39 -5.65
C GLY A 136 -19.21 6.49 -6.19
N VAL A 137 -19.18 5.18 -5.90
CA VAL A 137 -20.17 4.20 -6.31
C VAL A 137 -20.96 3.69 -5.11
N ALA A 138 -22.15 3.15 -5.35
CA ALA A 138 -22.96 2.55 -4.29
C ALA A 138 -22.23 1.36 -3.65
N PRO A 139 -22.19 1.26 -2.31
CA PRO A 139 -21.45 0.18 -1.60
C PRO A 139 -21.86 -1.21 -2.04
N GLU A 140 -23.12 -1.42 -2.40
CA GLU A 140 -23.69 -2.70 -2.84
C GLU A 140 -23.00 -3.24 -4.11
N LEU A 141 -22.48 -2.34 -4.96
CA LEU A 141 -21.77 -2.73 -6.19
C LEU A 141 -20.35 -3.24 -5.92
N VAL A 142 -19.81 -2.90 -4.78
CA VAL A 142 -18.39 -3.14 -4.46
C VAL A 142 -18.20 -4.23 -3.39
N VAL A 143 -19.15 -4.37 -2.48
CA VAL A 143 -18.95 -5.16 -1.25
C VAL A 143 -18.54 -6.61 -1.53
N SER A 144 -19.16 -7.25 -2.50
CA SER A 144 -18.83 -8.63 -2.88
C SER A 144 -17.40 -8.76 -3.39
N ASP A 145 -16.99 -7.87 -4.29
CA ASP A 145 -15.66 -7.89 -4.87
C ASP A 145 -14.59 -7.43 -3.87
N TYR A 146 -14.93 -6.53 -2.95
CA TYR A 146 -14.05 -6.17 -1.84
C TYR A 146 -13.72 -7.38 -0.94
N PHE A 147 -14.71 -8.22 -0.61
CA PHE A 147 -14.45 -9.46 0.12
C PHE A 147 -13.62 -10.46 -0.68
N ARG A 148 -13.78 -10.51 -2.01
CA ARG A 148 -12.92 -11.34 -2.88
C ARG A 148 -11.48 -10.85 -2.90
N ILE A 149 -11.25 -9.52 -2.90
CA ILE A 149 -9.92 -8.92 -2.75
C ILE A 149 -9.29 -9.37 -1.42
N GLN A 150 -10.04 -9.28 -0.33
CA GLN A 150 -9.54 -9.73 0.97
C GLN A 150 -9.16 -11.22 0.99
N LYS A 151 -9.92 -12.08 0.30
CA LYS A 151 -9.55 -13.51 0.16
C LYS A 151 -8.24 -13.69 -0.60
N VAL A 152 -8.00 -12.90 -1.66
CA VAL A 152 -6.72 -12.91 -2.38
C VAL A 152 -5.59 -12.52 -1.43
N LEU A 153 -5.75 -11.48 -0.64
CA LEU A 153 -4.77 -11.03 0.36
C LEU A 153 -4.49 -12.13 1.42
N MET A 154 -5.55 -12.69 2.01
CA MET A 154 -5.40 -13.73 3.05
C MET A 154 -4.68 -14.97 2.53
N SER A 155 -4.97 -15.41 1.31
CA SER A 155 -4.29 -16.55 0.69
C SER A 155 -2.78 -16.36 0.51
N LEU A 156 -2.31 -15.12 0.51
CA LEU A 156 -0.88 -14.79 0.49
C LEU A 156 -0.26 -14.86 1.87
N LEU A 157 -0.98 -14.35 2.89
CA LEU A 157 -0.48 -14.35 4.28
C LEU A 157 -0.37 -15.77 4.85
N GLU A 158 -1.19 -16.71 4.40
CA GLU A 158 -1.11 -18.13 4.79
C GLU A 158 0.11 -18.86 4.25
N LYS A 159 0.84 -18.28 3.30
CA LYS A 159 2.04 -18.87 2.67
C LYS A 159 3.35 -18.39 3.29
N TRP A 160 3.28 -17.49 4.27
CA TRP A 160 4.42 -16.98 5.04
C TRP A 160 4.53 -17.71 6.38
#